data_16e1286d02b065094398b4df3f0baa69
#
_entry.id   16e1286d02b065094398b4df3f0baa69
#
_cell.length_a   1.000
_cell.length_b   1.000
_cell.length_c   1.000
_cell.angle_alpha   90.00
_cell.angle_beta   90.00
_cell.angle_gamma   90.00
#
_symmetry.space_group_name_H-M   'P 1'
#
loop_
_entity.id
_entity.type
_entity.pdbx_description
1 polymer ?
#
loop_
_entity_poly.entity_id
_entity_poly.type
_entity_poly.pdbx_seq_one_letter_code
_entity_poly.pdbx_strand_id
1 'polypeptide(L)'
;MKKRCGKILIVLFALFTVFMTTDSAKAEGKLEIPSLRQHIYVYDQENIINDDVENSINKMLEEVEEKTTSEFFVITINSLNNETIESYANDMFNDIGIGKKDENNGLLLLIYKDENPEESKVRIEVGMGFEGFITDSTSGRVLDDYFVPYREQDDYDSATSYTTQALAGLIAKEYDVEIGGVTIEDEKIEELQEDEDVKIPWPVVAVIILLVILDFIFNDGNITLLVLCSLSSGGSSGGRSGGGGRSAGGGASR
;
A
#
# COMPACT_ATOMS: atom_id res chain seq x y z
N MET A 1 -61.82 -2.60 -18.13
CA MET A 1 -60.71 -2.35 -17.19
C MET A 1 -59.63 -3.45 -17.18
N LYS A 2 -59.92 -4.74 -17.39
CA LYS A 2 -58.92 -5.84 -17.39
C LYS A 2 -57.83 -5.77 -18.47
N LYS A 3 -58.08 -5.20 -19.65
CA LYS A 3 -57.09 -5.11 -20.76
C LYS A 3 -56.00 -4.03 -20.56
N ARG A 4 -56.22 -3.03 -19.70
CA ARG A 4 -55.24 -1.97 -19.40
C ARG A 4 -54.24 -2.39 -18.33
N CYS A 5 -54.66 -3.20 -17.36
CA CYS A 5 -53.79 -3.71 -16.30
C CYS A 5 -52.71 -4.66 -16.82
N GLY A 6 -53.03 -5.50 -17.82
CA GLY A 6 -52.05 -6.43 -18.41
C GLY A 6 -50.92 -5.71 -19.19
N LYS A 7 -51.25 -4.59 -19.87
CA LYS A 7 -50.24 -3.81 -20.59
C LYS A 7 -49.27 -3.09 -19.65
N ILE A 8 -49.77 -2.58 -18.52
CA ILE A 8 -48.91 -1.95 -17.48
C ILE A 8 -47.99 -2.96 -16.82
N LEU A 9 -48.47 -4.16 -16.57
CA LEU A 9 -47.67 -5.23 -15.99
C LEU A 9 -46.53 -5.71 -16.91
N ILE A 10 -46.80 -5.76 -18.23
CA ILE A 10 -45.78 -6.14 -19.25
C ILE A 10 -44.72 -5.04 -19.37
N VAL A 11 -45.11 -3.75 -19.32
CA VAL A 11 -44.16 -2.64 -19.36
C VAL A 11 -43.29 -2.59 -18.09
N LEU A 12 -43.87 -2.85 -16.91
CA LEU A 12 -43.16 -2.92 -15.66
C LEU A 12 -42.18 -4.12 -15.64
N PHE A 13 -42.56 -5.26 -16.19
CA PHE A 13 -41.71 -6.44 -16.31
C PHE A 13 -40.57 -6.21 -17.31
N ALA A 14 -40.85 -5.54 -18.45
CA ALA A 14 -39.81 -5.17 -19.41
C ALA A 14 -38.82 -4.14 -18.84
N LEU A 15 -39.28 -3.18 -18.03
CA LEU A 15 -38.42 -2.23 -17.32
C LEU A 15 -37.59 -2.93 -16.25
N PHE A 16 -38.14 -3.93 -15.55
CA PHE A 16 -37.41 -4.72 -14.54
C PHE A 16 -36.34 -5.59 -15.18
N THR A 17 -36.58 -6.18 -16.36
CA THR A 17 -35.56 -6.96 -17.07
C THR A 17 -34.42 -6.10 -17.61
N VAL A 18 -34.68 -4.84 -18.04
CA VAL A 18 -33.61 -3.90 -18.43
C VAL A 18 -32.77 -3.46 -17.24
N PHE A 19 -33.35 -3.39 -16.04
CA PHE A 19 -32.61 -3.03 -14.82
C PHE A 19 -31.71 -4.18 -14.29
N MET A 20 -32.01 -5.44 -14.68
CA MET A 20 -31.23 -6.61 -14.26
C MET A 20 -30.06 -6.94 -15.21
N THR A 21 -29.93 -6.24 -16.34
CA THR A 21 -28.83 -6.43 -17.29
C THR A 21 -27.72 -5.38 -17.17
N THR A 22 -27.60 -4.71 -16.02
CA THR A 22 -26.31 -4.13 -15.68
C THR A 22 -25.40 -5.27 -15.24
N ASP A 23 -24.90 -6.02 -16.21
CA ASP A 23 -23.64 -6.72 -16.02
C ASP A 23 -22.67 -5.66 -15.54
N SER A 24 -22.26 -5.75 -14.29
CA SER A 24 -21.00 -5.13 -13.86
C SER A 24 -19.97 -5.67 -14.83
N ALA A 25 -19.57 -4.87 -15.78
CA ALA A 25 -18.34 -5.06 -16.50
C ALA A 25 -17.27 -5.03 -15.41
N LYS A 26 -16.96 -6.21 -14.87
CA LYS A 26 -15.78 -6.44 -14.08
C LYS A 26 -14.65 -6.06 -15.04
N ALA A 27 -13.99 -4.95 -14.77
CA ALA A 27 -12.81 -4.59 -15.52
C ALA A 27 -11.83 -5.76 -15.39
N GLU A 28 -11.82 -6.63 -16.38
CA GLU A 28 -10.79 -7.65 -16.58
C GLU A 28 -9.54 -6.92 -17.06
N GLY A 29 -8.79 -6.46 -16.11
CA GLY A 29 -7.49 -5.86 -16.32
C GLY A 29 -6.58 -6.20 -15.14
N LYS A 30 -6.80 -7.38 -14.52
CA LYS A 30 -5.89 -7.87 -13.50
C LYS A 30 -4.56 -8.17 -14.17
N LEU A 31 -3.53 -7.50 -13.73
CA LEU A 31 -2.16 -7.75 -14.15
C LEU A 31 -1.85 -9.23 -13.87
N GLU A 32 -1.88 -10.07 -14.90
CA GLU A 32 -1.28 -11.40 -14.81
C GLU A 32 0.23 -11.19 -14.80
N ILE A 33 0.85 -11.33 -13.65
CA ILE A 33 2.30 -11.29 -13.47
C ILE A 33 2.79 -12.74 -13.53
N PRO A 34 3.12 -13.27 -14.72
CA PRO A 34 3.28 -14.72 -14.91
C PRO A 34 4.54 -15.30 -14.26
N SER A 35 5.47 -14.46 -13.79
CA SER A 35 6.83 -14.93 -13.47
C SER A 35 7.46 -14.35 -12.20
N LEU A 36 6.72 -13.63 -11.36
CA LEU A 36 7.25 -13.08 -10.10
C LEU A 36 7.88 -14.14 -9.16
N ARG A 37 7.63 -15.42 -9.39
CA ARG A 37 8.15 -16.53 -8.56
C ARG A 37 9.39 -17.23 -9.16
N GLN A 38 10.05 -16.62 -10.15
CA GLN A 38 11.25 -17.22 -10.79
C GLN A 38 12.47 -16.30 -10.66
N HIS A 39 12.76 -15.79 -9.44
CA HIS A 39 13.90 -14.90 -9.21
C HIS A 39 13.82 -13.57 -10.00
N ILE A 40 12.61 -13.12 -10.34
CA ILE A 40 12.34 -11.81 -10.93
C ILE A 40 11.53 -11.01 -9.92
N TYR A 41 12.14 -9.98 -9.37
CA TYR A 41 11.56 -9.11 -8.34
C TYR A 41 11.15 -7.74 -8.89
N VAL A 42 11.70 -7.34 -10.05
CA VAL A 42 11.34 -6.12 -10.74
C VAL A 42 10.49 -6.47 -11.95
N TYR A 43 9.29 -5.89 -12.00
CA TYR A 43 8.39 -5.98 -13.14
C TYR A 43 8.09 -4.58 -13.67
N ASP A 44 8.91 -4.13 -14.61
CA ASP A 44 8.78 -2.80 -15.22
C ASP A 44 7.91 -2.86 -16.48
N GLN A 45 6.59 -2.70 -16.30
CA GLN A 45 5.63 -2.70 -17.41
C GLN A 45 5.77 -1.45 -18.28
N GLU A 46 6.21 -0.34 -17.68
CA GLU A 46 6.29 0.95 -18.36
C GLU A 46 7.64 1.22 -19.01
N ASN A 47 8.61 0.34 -18.77
CA ASN A 47 9.99 0.49 -19.26
C ASN A 47 10.57 1.86 -18.89
N ILE A 48 10.36 2.25 -17.62
CA ILE A 48 10.83 3.51 -17.04
C ILE A 48 12.10 3.35 -16.21
N ILE A 49 12.53 2.10 -16.00
CA ILE A 49 13.74 1.72 -15.28
C ILE A 49 14.71 1.11 -16.28
N ASN A 50 15.96 1.57 -16.28
CA ASN A 50 16.98 1.02 -17.18
C ASN A 50 17.33 -0.43 -16.81
N ASP A 51 17.60 -1.28 -17.81
CA ASP A 51 17.94 -2.71 -17.65
C ASP A 51 19.08 -2.94 -16.62
N ASP A 52 20.09 -2.07 -16.57
CA ASP A 52 21.21 -2.18 -15.62
C ASP A 52 20.75 -1.96 -14.18
N VAL A 53 19.81 -1.02 -13.96
CA VAL A 53 19.21 -0.72 -12.66
C VAL A 53 18.29 -1.86 -12.24
N GLU A 54 17.42 -2.34 -13.14
CA GLU A 54 16.59 -3.53 -12.88
C GLU A 54 17.41 -4.74 -12.47
N ASN A 55 18.48 -5.04 -13.21
CA ASN A 55 19.38 -6.15 -12.90
C ASN A 55 20.07 -5.98 -11.53
N SER A 56 20.42 -4.76 -11.17
CA SER A 56 21.03 -4.45 -9.87
C SER A 56 20.04 -4.64 -8.73
N ILE A 57 18.81 -4.16 -8.91
CA ILE A 57 17.72 -4.34 -7.94
C ILE A 57 17.35 -5.82 -7.83
N ASN A 58 17.20 -6.54 -8.93
CA ASN A 58 16.89 -7.98 -8.91
C ASN A 58 17.90 -8.77 -8.10
N LYS A 59 19.22 -8.52 -8.27
CA LYS A 59 20.26 -9.20 -7.48
C LYS A 59 20.18 -8.88 -5.99
N MET A 60 19.90 -7.62 -5.65
CA MET A 60 19.73 -7.20 -4.26
C MET A 60 18.53 -7.90 -3.63
N LEU A 61 17.38 -7.94 -4.32
CA LEU A 61 16.16 -8.54 -3.81
C LEU A 61 16.21 -10.08 -3.77
N GLU A 62 16.94 -10.72 -4.69
CA GLU A 62 17.28 -12.13 -4.60
C GLU A 62 18.07 -12.43 -3.31
N GLU A 63 19.06 -11.61 -2.99
CA GLU A 63 19.85 -11.75 -1.75
C GLU A 63 18.99 -11.49 -0.49
N VAL A 64 18.03 -10.54 -0.55
CA VAL A 64 17.06 -10.33 0.53
C VAL A 64 16.25 -11.61 0.76
N GLU A 65 15.67 -12.21 -0.28
CA GLU A 65 14.90 -13.45 -0.13
C GLU A 65 15.77 -14.62 0.37
N GLU A 66 16.97 -14.79 -0.17
CA GLU A 66 17.88 -15.86 0.24
C GLU A 66 18.25 -15.79 1.72
N LYS A 67 18.48 -14.57 2.26
CA LYS A 67 18.96 -14.37 3.63
C LYS A 67 17.86 -14.24 4.67
N THR A 68 16.68 -13.76 4.26
CA THR A 68 15.60 -13.40 5.20
C THR A 68 14.29 -14.13 4.95
N THR A 69 14.19 -14.90 3.85
CA THR A 69 12.94 -15.48 3.34
C THR A 69 11.87 -14.47 2.94
N SER A 70 12.16 -13.18 3.01
CA SER A 70 11.25 -12.09 2.69
C SER A 70 11.08 -11.92 1.19
N GLU A 71 9.88 -11.66 0.73
CA GLU A 71 9.61 -11.39 -0.68
C GLU A 71 9.36 -9.88 -0.87
N PHE A 72 10.24 -9.22 -1.62
CA PHE A 72 10.08 -7.80 -1.94
C PHE A 72 10.02 -7.63 -3.46
N PHE A 73 8.93 -7.03 -3.97
CA PHE A 73 8.72 -6.76 -5.38
C PHE A 73 8.65 -5.28 -5.70
N VAL A 74 9.18 -4.92 -6.87
CA VAL A 74 9.06 -3.58 -7.48
C VAL A 74 8.25 -3.74 -8.76
N ILE A 75 7.14 -3.01 -8.87
CA ILE A 75 6.23 -3.13 -10.01
C ILE A 75 5.89 -1.74 -10.53
N THR A 76 6.02 -1.53 -11.83
CA THR A 76 5.51 -0.34 -12.51
C THR A 76 4.24 -0.66 -13.28
N ILE A 77 3.29 0.26 -13.30
CA ILE A 77 1.99 0.13 -13.98
C ILE A 77 1.60 1.40 -14.70
N ASN A 78 0.77 1.28 -15.74
CA ASN A 78 0.24 2.40 -16.54
C ASN A 78 -1.23 2.71 -16.28
N SER A 79 -1.90 1.95 -15.45
CA SER A 79 -3.30 2.18 -15.14
C SER A 79 -3.67 1.69 -13.75
N LEU A 80 -4.41 2.52 -13.04
CA LEU A 80 -5.04 2.17 -11.77
C LEU A 80 -6.47 1.64 -11.95
N ASN A 81 -6.97 1.49 -13.19
CA ASN A 81 -8.32 0.99 -13.49
C ASN A 81 -9.46 1.72 -12.74
N ASN A 82 -9.31 3.03 -12.55
CA ASN A 82 -10.19 3.90 -11.75
C ASN A 82 -10.23 3.58 -10.24
N GLU A 83 -9.22 2.89 -9.73
CA GLU A 83 -9.03 2.66 -8.31
C GLU A 83 -8.05 3.68 -7.72
N THR A 84 -8.01 3.77 -6.39
CA THR A 84 -6.91 4.47 -5.72
C THR A 84 -5.68 3.58 -5.71
N ILE A 85 -4.49 4.17 -5.63
CA ILE A 85 -3.25 3.39 -5.60
C ILE A 85 -3.19 2.46 -4.36
N GLU A 86 -3.80 2.88 -3.26
CA GLU A 86 -3.88 2.08 -2.03
C GLU A 86 -4.72 0.81 -2.24
N SER A 87 -5.92 0.96 -2.83
CA SER A 87 -6.78 -0.19 -3.14
C SER A 87 -6.11 -1.13 -4.12
N TYR A 88 -5.56 -0.57 -5.18
CA TYR A 88 -4.89 -1.34 -6.24
C TYR A 88 -3.67 -2.11 -5.72
N ALA A 89 -2.81 -1.45 -4.91
CA ALA A 89 -1.63 -2.08 -4.32
C ALA A 89 -2.01 -3.21 -3.35
N ASN A 90 -3.00 -2.97 -2.49
CA ASN A 90 -3.47 -3.97 -1.54
C ASN A 90 -4.07 -5.19 -2.24
N ASP A 91 -4.92 -4.99 -3.25
CA ASP A 91 -5.50 -6.07 -4.02
C ASP A 91 -4.42 -6.84 -4.78
N MET A 92 -3.47 -6.15 -5.42
CA MET A 92 -2.35 -6.76 -6.12
C MET A 92 -1.47 -7.58 -5.15
N PHE A 93 -1.10 -7.02 -4.01
CA PHE A 93 -0.29 -7.69 -2.99
C PHE A 93 -0.93 -9.01 -2.53
N ASN A 94 -2.21 -8.96 -2.18
CA ASN A 94 -2.94 -10.12 -1.68
C ASN A 94 -3.24 -11.16 -2.78
N ASP A 95 -3.48 -10.71 -4.01
CA ASP A 95 -3.78 -11.59 -5.14
C ASP A 95 -2.56 -12.34 -5.66
N ILE A 96 -1.40 -11.69 -5.68
CA ILE A 96 -0.10 -12.31 -5.97
C ILE A 96 0.30 -13.19 -4.80
N GLY A 97 -0.04 -12.79 -3.57
CA GLY A 97 0.34 -13.43 -2.32
C GLY A 97 1.80 -13.22 -2.02
N ILE A 98 2.24 -11.93 -2.01
CA ILE A 98 3.61 -11.54 -1.72
C ILE A 98 3.96 -11.86 -0.25
N GLY A 99 5.10 -12.53 -0.03
CA GLY A 99 5.56 -12.97 1.28
C GLY A 99 5.11 -14.38 1.65
N LYS A 100 5.76 -14.96 2.65
CA LYS A 100 5.42 -16.29 3.17
C LYS A 100 4.16 -16.22 4.00
N LYS A 101 3.26 -17.18 3.79
CA LYS A 101 1.92 -17.20 4.41
C LYS A 101 1.92 -17.09 5.93
N ASP A 102 2.87 -17.75 6.57
CA ASP A 102 2.92 -17.83 8.04
C ASP A 102 3.70 -16.66 8.66
N GLU A 103 4.53 -15.97 7.87
CA GLU A 103 5.39 -14.87 8.30
C GLU A 103 4.80 -13.51 7.89
N ASN A 104 4.02 -13.45 6.80
CA ASN A 104 3.49 -12.24 6.18
C ASN A 104 4.60 -11.20 5.90
N ASN A 105 5.78 -11.68 5.52
CA ASN A 105 7.02 -10.94 5.33
C ASN A 105 7.19 -10.46 3.88
N GLY A 106 6.14 -9.93 3.32
CA GLY A 106 6.12 -9.38 1.97
C GLY A 106 6.22 -7.86 1.94
N LEU A 107 6.77 -7.32 0.86
CA LEU A 107 6.86 -5.90 0.58
C LEU A 107 6.62 -5.64 -0.92
N LEU A 108 5.87 -4.59 -1.25
CA LEU A 108 5.64 -4.16 -2.61
C LEU A 108 5.91 -2.67 -2.74
N LEU A 109 6.78 -2.31 -3.68
CA LEU A 109 6.91 -0.94 -4.20
C LEU A 109 6.15 -0.87 -5.52
N LEU A 110 4.98 -0.23 -5.51
CA LEU A 110 4.15 -0.03 -6.69
C LEU A 110 4.32 1.39 -7.21
N ILE A 111 4.68 1.53 -8.48
CA ILE A 111 4.88 2.81 -9.16
C ILE A 111 3.86 2.92 -10.28
N TYR A 112 3.01 3.94 -10.21
CA TYR A 112 2.11 4.34 -11.30
C TYR A 112 2.66 5.60 -11.95
N LYS A 113 3.07 5.49 -13.22
CA LYS A 113 3.49 6.64 -14.02
C LYS A 113 2.36 7.05 -14.94
N ASP A 114 1.90 8.30 -14.79
CA ASP A 114 0.93 8.93 -15.68
C ASP A 114 1.63 9.82 -16.72
N GLU A 115 0.94 10.09 -17.83
CA GLU A 115 1.41 11.08 -18.82
C GLU A 115 1.52 12.49 -18.21
N ASN A 116 0.63 12.80 -17.25
CA ASN A 116 0.73 13.99 -16.40
C ASN A 116 1.55 13.65 -15.14
N PRO A 117 2.76 14.18 -14.96
CA PRO A 117 3.60 13.86 -13.79
C PRO A 117 2.94 14.13 -12.42
N GLU A 118 2.00 15.10 -12.35
CA GLU A 118 1.26 15.41 -11.13
C GLU A 118 0.27 14.31 -10.71
N GLU A 119 -0.15 13.47 -11.66
CA GLU A 119 -1.04 12.33 -11.43
C GLU A 119 -0.28 11.02 -11.16
N SER A 120 1.04 11.02 -11.38
CA SER A 120 1.90 9.88 -11.08
C SER A 120 1.95 9.64 -9.57
N LYS A 121 1.89 8.36 -9.17
CA LYS A 121 1.80 7.94 -7.76
C LYS A 121 2.78 6.82 -7.46
N VAL A 122 3.15 6.71 -6.21
CA VAL A 122 3.93 5.59 -5.68
C VAL A 122 3.30 5.10 -4.40
N ARG A 123 3.37 3.80 -4.16
CA ARG A 123 2.87 3.16 -2.96
C ARG A 123 3.86 2.11 -2.47
N ILE A 124 4.16 2.13 -1.18
CA ILE A 124 4.74 0.99 -0.47
C ILE A 124 3.59 0.26 0.21
N GLU A 125 3.39 -1.01 -0.11
CA GLU A 125 2.44 -1.88 0.56
C GLU A 125 3.20 -2.89 1.41
N VAL A 126 2.85 -2.99 2.69
CA VAL A 126 3.62 -3.70 3.72
C VAL A 126 2.86 -4.90 4.21
N GLY A 127 3.49 -6.07 4.23
CA GLY A 127 2.95 -7.27 4.84
C GLY A 127 2.89 -7.14 6.36
N MET A 128 1.88 -7.76 6.98
CA MET A 128 1.62 -7.66 8.43
C MET A 128 2.83 -8.02 9.30
N GLY A 129 3.73 -8.91 8.81
CA GLY A 129 4.95 -9.28 9.52
C GLY A 129 5.98 -8.17 9.59
N PHE A 130 5.88 -7.16 8.72
CA PHE A 130 6.82 -6.04 8.65
C PHE A 130 6.31 -4.76 9.32
N GLU A 131 5.01 -4.67 9.64
CA GLU A 131 4.40 -3.46 10.22
C GLU A 131 5.07 -3.00 11.51
N GLY A 132 5.77 -3.90 12.22
CA GLY A 132 6.48 -3.59 13.47
C GLY A 132 7.73 -2.73 13.28
N PHE A 133 8.36 -2.76 12.10
CA PHE A 133 9.59 -2.00 11.82
C PHE A 133 9.54 -1.18 10.52
N ILE A 134 8.68 -1.53 9.57
CA ILE A 134 8.32 -0.71 8.42
C ILE A 134 6.90 -0.18 8.64
N THR A 135 6.78 0.84 9.48
CA THR A 135 5.50 1.47 9.80
C THR A 135 5.03 2.38 8.66
N ASP A 136 3.78 2.88 8.72
CA ASP A 136 3.29 3.88 7.77
C ASP A 136 4.15 5.14 7.78
N SER A 137 4.64 5.57 8.96
CA SER A 137 5.55 6.70 9.11
C SER A 137 6.90 6.44 8.47
N THR A 138 7.49 5.26 8.71
CA THR A 138 8.75 4.83 8.08
C THR A 138 8.63 4.79 6.57
N SER A 139 7.56 4.16 6.05
CA SER A 139 7.26 4.09 4.62
C SER A 139 7.10 5.48 4.00
N GLY A 140 6.42 6.39 4.71
CA GLY A 140 6.26 7.78 4.29
C GLY A 140 7.59 8.50 4.15
N ARG A 141 8.49 8.39 5.15
CA ARG A 141 9.84 8.99 5.11
C ARG A 141 10.70 8.39 4.00
N VAL A 142 10.65 7.08 3.82
CA VAL A 142 11.36 6.44 2.71
C VAL A 142 10.92 7.03 1.37
N LEU A 143 9.63 7.23 1.14
CA LEU A 143 9.15 7.85 -0.09
C LEU A 143 9.55 9.33 -0.20
N ASP A 144 9.45 10.10 0.87
CA ASP A 144 9.77 11.53 0.88
C ASP A 144 11.26 11.78 0.68
N ASP A 145 12.13 10.93 1.23
CA ASP A 145 13.59 11.13 1.17
C ASP A 145 14.23 10.50 -0.08
N TYR A 146 13.71 9.35 -0.55
CA TYR A 146 14.38 8.54 -1.58
C TYR A 146 13.61 8.38 -2.89
N PHE A 147 12.30 8.62 -2.93
CA PHE A 147 11.52 8.51 -4.17
C PHE A 147 11.15 9.88 -4.75
N VAL A 148 10.45 10.70 -3.98
CA VAL A 148 9.87 11.97 -4.44
C VAL A 148 10.91 12.91 -5.05
N PRO A 149 12.09 13.14 -4.45
CA PRO A 149 13.07 14.11 -4.99
C PRO A 149 13.59 13.74 -6.37
N TYR A 150 13.67 12.46 -6.70
CA TYR A 150 14.13 11.96 -8.00
C TYR A 150 12.99 11.90 -9.00
N ARG A 151 11.79 11.46 -8.58
CA ARG A 151 10.59 11.47 -9.43
C ARG A 151 10.28 12.87 -9.97
N GLU A 152 10.43 13.91 -9.15
CA GLU A 152 10.23 15.31 -9.57
C GLU A 152 11.19 15.75 -10.68
N GLN A 153 12.29 15.02 -10.87
CA GLN A 153 13.27 15.22 -11.94
C GLN A 153 13.08 14.23 -13.10
N ASP A 154 12.00 13.43 -13.10
CA ASP A 154 11.73 12.31 -14.03
C ASP A 154 12.84 11.23 -14.01
N ASP A 155 13.64 11.16 -12.92
CA ASP A 155 14.68 10.17 -12.70
C ASP A 155 14.14 8.97 -11.93
N TYR A 156 13.42 8.09 -12.64
CA TYR A 156 12.85 6.88 -12.06
C TYR A 156 13.90 5.82 -11.71
N ASP A 157 15.05 5.83 -12.37
CA ASP A 157 16.17 4.95 -12.04
C ASP A 157 16.66 5.19 -10.62
N SER A 158 17.02 6.44 -10.31
CA SER A 158 17.47 6.82 -8.98
C SER A 158 16.34 6.69 -7.94
N ALA A 159 15.12 7.14 -8.27
CA ALA A 159 13.97 7.03 -7.40
C ALA A 159 13.74 5.57 -6.96
N THR A 160 13.70 4.64 -7.90
CA THR A 160 13.46 3.23 -7.61
C THR A 160 14.64 2.58 -6.89
N SER A 161 15.87 2.85 -7.36
CA SER A 161 17.09 2.26 -6.79
C SER A 161 17.27 2.66 -5.33
N TYR A 162 17.23 3.96 -5.00
CA TYR A 162 17.43 4.42 -3.62
C TYR A 162 16.29 4.01 -2.69
N THR A 163 15.04 4.05 -3.16
CA THR A 163 13.90 3.57 -2.36
C THR A 163 14.02 2.10 -2.04
N THR A 164 14.40 1.28 -3.04
CA THR A 164 14.61 -0.15 -2.84
C THR A 164 15.77 -0.43 -1.88
N GLN A 165 16.87 0.32 -1.98
CA GLN A 165 18.00 0.19 -1.06
C GLN A 165 17.61 0.56 0.38
N ALA A 166 16.83 1.63 0.59
CA ALA A 166 16.36 2.02 1.91
C ALA A 166 15.49 0.93 2.56
N LEU A 167 14.54 0.38 1.78
CA LEU A 167 13.67 -0.70 2.25
C LEU A 167 14.44 -2.01 2.49
N ALA A 168 15.37 -2.37 1.60
CA ALA A 168 16.23 -3.53 1.78
C ALA A 168 17.16 -3.37 3.00
N GLY A 169 17.65 -2.16 3.28
CA GLY A 169 18.42 -1.83 4.46
C GLY A 169 17.62 -1.99 5.75
N LEU A 170 16.36 -1.57 5.77
CA LEU A 170 15.46 -1.77 6.91
C LEU A 170 15.25 -3.27 7.19
N ILE A 171 15.04 -4.07 6.14
CA ILE A 171 14.92 -5.54 6.27
C ILE A 171 16.24 -6.14 6.75
N ALA A 172 17.37 -5.75 6.17
CA ALA A 172 18.70 -6.25 6.54
C ALA A 172 18.99 -6.01 8.02
N LYS A 173 18.66 -4.83 8.53
CA LYS A 173 18.82 -4.46 9.93
C LYS A 173 17.93 -5.30 10.86
N GLU A 174 16.65 -5.49 10.52
CA GLU A 174 15.73 -6.30 11.33
C GLU A 174 16.17 -7.76 11.45
N TYR A 175 16.73 -8.32 10.36
CA TYR A 175 17.17 -9.71 10.33
C TYR A 175 18.66 -9.89 10.71
N ASP A 176 19.37 -8.82 11.07
CA ASP A 176 20.81 -8.83 11.41
C ASP A 176 21.66 -9.47 10.30
N VAL A 177 21.43 -9.08 9.05
CA VAL A 177 22.13 -9.55 7.85
C VAL A 177 22.67 -8.39 7.02
N GLU A 178 23.76 -8.62 6.27
CA GLU A 178 24.25 -7.68 5.28
C GLU A 178 23.67 -8.02 3.90
N ILE A 179 23.21 -7.03 3.15
CA ILE A 179 22.69 -7.17 1.80
C ILE A 179 23.59 -6.40 0.83
N GLY A 180 24.08 -7.08 -0.19
CA GLY A 180 24.90 -6.47 -1.24
C GLY A 180 24.11 -5.43 -2.04
N GLY A 181 24.78 -4.31 -2.37
CA GLY A 181 24.14 -3.22 -3.14
C GLY A 181 23.38 -2.20 -2.29
N VAL A 182 23.16 -2.43 -1.00
CA VAL A 182 22.72 -1.41 -0.07
C VAL A 182 23.91 -0.50 0.24
N THR A 183 23.84 0.76 -0.18
CA THR A 183 24.89 1.77 -0.01
C THR A 183 24.50 2.89 0.95
N ILE A 184 23.27 2.83 1.46
CA ILE A 184 22.75 3.79 2.44
C ILE A 184 23.39 3.46 3.79
N GLU A 185 23.96 4.47 4.46
CA GLU A 185 24.61 4.33 5.75
C GLU A 185 23.63 3.87 6.84
N ASP A 186 24.09 3.01 7.76
CA ASP A 186 23.24 2.47 8.85
C ASP A 186 22.60 3.58 9.68
N GLU A 187 23.31 4.69 9.91
CA GLU A 187 22.78 5.86 10.63
C GLU A 187 21.52 6.43 9.95
N LYS A 188 21.51 6.46 8.61
CA LYS A 188 20.34 6.90 7.83
C LYS A 188 19.17 5.91 7.90
N ILE A 189 19.48 4.61 7.92
CA ILE A 189 18.46 3.57 8.10
C ILE A 189 17.85 3.67 9.51
N GLU A 190 18.65 4.02 10.52
CA GLU A 190 18.14 4.25 11.88
C GLU A 190 17.24 5.48 11.95
N GLU A 191 17.62 6.59 11.34
CA GLU A 191 16.81 7.81 11.26
C GLU A 191 15.40 7.55 10.66
N LEU A 192 15.28 6.62 9.69
CA LEU A 192 13.99 6.26 9.10
C LEU A 192 13.04 5.58 10.10
N GLN A 193 13.57 4.89 11.11
CA GLN A 193 12.78 4.17 12.13
C GLN A 193 12.50 5.03 13.38
N GLU A 194 13.19 6.16 13.54
CA GLU A 194 12.91 7.05 14.66
C GLU A 194 11.52 7.65 14.48
N ASP A 195 10.58 7.30 15.35
CA ASP A 195 9.31 8.00 15.41
C ASP A 195 9.60 9.47 15.74
N GLU A 196 9.13 10.39 14.90
CA GLU A 196 9.04 11.76 15.33
C GLU A 196 8.14 11.79 16.57
N ASP A 197 8.78 11.87 17.75
CA ASP A 197 8.08 12.16 18.98
C ASP A 197 7.24 13.43 18.74
N VAL A 198 5.97 13.25 18.40
CA VAL A 198 5.00 14.35 18.36
C VAL A 198 4.93 14.88 19.77
N LYS A 199 5.86 15.75 20.14
CA LYS A 199 5.88 16.47 21.43
C LYS A 199 4.64 17.34 21.45
N ILE A 200 3.50 16.75 21.77
CA ILE A 200 2.27 17.50 21.99
C ILE A 200 2.58 18.44 23.16
N PRO A 201 2.61 19.76 22.93
CA PRO A 201 2.92 20.70 24.01
C PRO A 201 1.94 20.46 25.18
N TRP A 202 2.46 20.33 26.37
CA TRP A 202 1.63 20.05 27.56
C TRP A 202 0.37 20.94 27.69
N PRO A 203 0.35 22.23 27.26
CA PRO A 203 -0.88 23.03 27.26
C PRO A 203 -1.97 22.44 26.33
N VAL A 204 -1.62 21.81 25.22
CA VAL A 204 -2.58 21.15 24.33
C VAL A 204 -3.18 19.92 25.00
N VAL A 205 -2.35 19.13 25.68
CA VAL A 205 -2.81 17.98 26.49
C VAL A 205 -3.76 18.45 27.58
N ALA A 206 -3.42 19.54 28.27
CA ALA A 206 -4.27 20.13 29.31
C ALA A 206 -5.63 20.59 28.74
N VAL A 207 -5.66 21.21 27.57
CA VAL A 207 -6.89 21.61 26.89
C VAL A 207 -7.73 20.38 26.49
N ILE A 208 -7.13 19.34 25.98
CA ILE A 208 -7.85 18.09 25.63
C ILE A 208 -8.47 17.48 26.89
N ILE A 209 -7.70 17.36 27.96
CA ILE A 209 -8.21 16.85 29.26
C ILE A 209 -9.36 17.72 29.77
N LEU A 210 -9.25 19.06 29.70
CA LEU A 210 -10.30 19.97 30.10
C LEU A 210 -11.57 19.79 29.28
N LEU A 211 -11.46 19.61 27.96
CA LEU A 211 -12.60 19.36 27.08
C LEU A 211 -13.29 18.03 27.39
N VAL A 212 -12.52 16.98 27.67
CA VAL A 212 -13.07 15.68 28.13
C VAL A 212 -13.81 15.86 29.48
N ILE A 213 -13.24 16.57 30.43
CA ILE A 213 -13.89 16.83 31.73
C ILE A 213 -15.19 17.62 31.55
N LEU A 214 -15.19 18.64 30.69
CA LEU A 214 -16.39 19.43 30.39
C LEU A 214 -17.47 18.57 29.70
N ASP A 215 -17.09 17.67 28.79
CA ASP A 215 -18.04 16.74 28.16
C ASP A 215 -18.68 15.80 29.19
N PHE A 216 -17.91 15.31 30.15
CA PHE A 216 -18.46 14.51 31.25
C PHE A 216 -19.39 15.32 32.20
N ILE A 217 -19.10 16.59 32.42
CA ILE A 217 -19.92 17.45 33.30
C ILE A 217 -21.22 17.90 32.62
N PHE A 218 -21.15 18.26 31.33
CA PHE A 218 -22.28 18.90 30.65
C PHE A 218 -23.03 17.99 29.70
N ASN A 219 -22.45 16.85 29.33
CA ASN A 219 -22.98 15.96 28.25
C ASN A 219 -22.88 14.49 28.59
N ASP A 220 -22.67 14.12 29.86
CA ASP A 220 -22.52 12.74 30.36
C ASP A 220 -21.50 11.89 29.56
N GLY A 221 -20.48 12.54 28.96
CA GLY A 221 -19.40 11.87 28.22
C GLY A 221 -19.82 11.37 26.81
N ASN A 222 -20.97 11.78 26.31
CA ASN A 222 -21.50 11.27 25.04
C ASN A 222 -20.61 11.60 23.84
N ILE A 223 -19.97 12.78 23.79
CA ILE A 223 -19.06 13.17 22.69
C ILE A 223 -17.77 12.36 22.77
N THR A 224 -17.20 12.24 23.97
CA THR A 224 -15.98 11.46 24.23
C THR A 224 -16.17 10.00 23.86
N LEU A 225 -17.32 9.39 24.24
CA LEU A 225 -17.66 8.03 23.86
C LEU A 225 -17.86 7.86 22.35
N LEU A 226 -18.49 8.84 21.68
CA LEU A 226 -18.71 8.80 20.24
C LEU A 226 -17.39 8.87 19.48
N VAL A 227 -16.46 9.73 19.91
CA VAL A 227 -15.10 9.81 19.34
C VAL A 227 -14.33 8.51 19.57
N LEU A 228 -14.38 7.96 20.78
CA LEU A 228 -13.69 6.70 21.10
C LEU A 228 -14.25 5.50 20.29
N CYS A 229 -15.57 5.44 20.12
CA CYS A 229 -16.21 4.42 19.27
C CYS A 229 -15.84 4.59 17.79
N SER A 230 -15.70 5.83 17.29
CA SER A 230 -15.30 6.08 15.90
C SER A 230 -13.84 5.70 15.63
N LEU A 231 -12.96 5.86 16.61
CA LEU A 231 -11.56 5.42 16.53
C LEU A 231 -11.41 3.89 16.62
N SER A 232 -12.37 3.22 17.29
CA SER A 232 -12.37 1.75 17.43
C SER A 232 -13.00 0.98 16.27
N SER A 233 -13.65 1.66 15.30
CA SER A 233 -14.32 1.01 14.17
C SER A 233 -13.49 0.99 12.89
N GLY A 234 -12.16 0.84 12.98
CA GLY A 234 -11.26 0.58 11.87
C GLY A 234 -11.52 -0.80 11.26
N GLY A 235 -12.02 -0.78 10.03
CA GLY A 235 -12.61 -1.79 9.22
C GLY A 235 -12.03 -3.20 9.19
N SER A 236 -12.92 -4.16 9.29
CA SER A 236 -12.70 -5.53 8.89
C SER A 236 -13.30 -5.72 7.48
N SER A 237 -12.47 -5.77 6.45
CA SER A 237 -12.85 -6.27 5.13
C SER A 237 -12.38 -7.71 4.98
N GLY A 238 -13.33 -8.63 4.70
CA GLY A 238 -13.09 -10.06 4.58
C GLY A 238 -12.24 -10.41 3.36
N GLY A 239 -11.02 -10.90 3.59
CA GLY A 239 -10.08 -11.32 2.56
C GLY A 239 -10.35 -12.74 2.04
N ARG A 240 -10.23 -12.91 0.72
CA ARG A 240 -10.20 -14.22 0.04
C ARG A 240 -8.83 -14.87 0.25
N SER A 241 -8.84 -16.19 0.48
CA SER A 241 -7.65 -16.98 0.77
C SER A 241 -6.81 -17.21 -0.50
N GLY A 242 -5.75 -16.43 -0.67
CA GLY A 242 -4.61 -16.76 -1.55
C GLY A 242 -3.49 -17.40 -0.73
N GLY A 243 -2.65 -18.22 -1.37
CA GLY A 243 -1.60 -19.02 -0.69
C GLY A 243 -0.31 -18.30 -0.36
N GLY A 244 -0.31 -16.98 -0.13
CA GLY A 244 0.86 -16.16 0.21
C GLY A 244 0.66 -15.31 1.46
N GLY A 245 1.60 -14.40 1.72
CA GLY A 245 1.52 -13.40 2.78
C GLY A 245 0.33 -12.47 2.62
N ARG A 246 0.04 -11.68 3.63
CA ARG A 246 -1.07 -10.74 3.65
C ARG A 246 -0.60 -9.35 4.07
N SER A 247 -1.16 -8.34 3.42
CA SER A 247 -1.17 -6.97 3.91
C SER A 247 -2.57 -6.61 4.41
N ALA A 248 -2.62 -5.81 5.46
CA ALA A 248 -3.84 -5.17 5.96
C ALA A 248 -4.01 -3.73 5.44
N GLY A 249 -3.16 -3.30 4.50
CA GLY A 249 -3.13 -1.95 3.95
C GLY A 249 -2.12 -1.04 4.66
N GLY A 250 -1.17 -1.60 5.40
CA GLY A 250 -0.04 -0.86 5.96
C GLY A 250 0.88 -0.32 4.85
N GLY A 251 1.58 0.78 5.13
CA GLY A 251 2.49 1.45 4.21
C GLY A 251 2.11 2.91 3.93
N ALA A 252 2.73 3.50 2.92
CA ALA A 252 2.49 4.89 2.54
C ALA A 252 2.40 5.09 1.03
N SER A 253 1.74 6.18 0.59
CA SER A 253 1.65 6.62 -0.81
C SER A 253 2.02 8.09 -0.96
N ARG A 254 2.54 8.45 -2.14
CA ARG A 254 2.86 9.82 -2.59
C ARG A 254 2.45 10.01 -4.05
#